data_48173de631e9acdcd44efe426ef56e7c
#
_entry.id   48173de631e9acdcd44efe426ef56e7c
#
_cell.length_a   1.000
_cell.length_b   1.000
_cell.length_c   1.000
_cell.angle_alpha   90.00
_cell.angle_beta   90.00
_cell.angle_gamma   90.00
#
_symmetry.space_group_name_H-M   'P 1'
#
loop_
_entity.id
_entity.type
_entity.pdbx_description
1 polymer ?
#
loop_
_entity_poly.entity_id
_entity_poly.type
_entity_poly.pdbx_seq_one_letter_code
_entity_poly.pdbx_strand_id
1 'polypeptide(L)'
;MKDPVVLDFPVEGEDFLAAGEASSSVKDTLKMLGVPSSICRRAAIITYEAEMNLVIHAGGGMLRARIDEEKVVRVTEDQGPGIADIDQ
;
A
#
# COMPACT_ATOMS: atom_id res chain seq x y z
N MET A 1 -12.46 -4.17 -21.25
CA MET A 1 -11.35 -4.25 -20.33
C MET A 1 -11.56 -3.34 -19.17
N LYS A 2 -11.26 -3.80 -17.98
CA LYS A 2 -11.48 -3.00 -16.80
C LYS A 2 -10.22 -2.34 -16.35
N ASP A 3 -10.37 -1.14 -15.85
CA ASP A 3 -9.23 -0.42 -15.32
C ASP A 3 -8.81 -1.02 -14.00
N PRO A 4 -7.54 -0.96 -13.68
CA PRO A 4 -7.10 -1.42 -12.38
C PRO A 4 -7.64 -0.54 -11.27
N VAL A 5 -7.77 -1.10 -10.09
CA VAL A 5 -8.12 -0.33 -8.91
C VAL A 5 -6.79 0.14 -8.32
N VAL A 6 -6.69 1.45 -8.08
CA VAL A 6 -5.47 2.03 -7.53
C VAL A 6 -5.82 2.73 -6.24
N LEU A 7 -5.12 2.38 -5.18
CA LEU A 7 -5.31 2.98 -3.87
C LEU A 7 -4.00 3.65 -3.47
N ASP A 8 -4.07 4.93 -3.19
CA ASP A 8 -2.91 5.71 -2.79
C ASP A 8 -3.05 6.13 -1.35
N PHE A 9 -2.02 5.90 -0.56
CA PHE A 9 -2.04 6.23 0.85
C PHE A 9 -0.81 7.07 1.19
N PRO A 10 -1.01 8.34 1.53
CA PRO A 10 0.11 9.13 2.05
C PRO A 10 0.44 8.63 3.44
N VAL A 11 1.71 8.44 3.71
CA VAL A 11 2.18 7.95 4.99
C VAL A 11 3.12 8.99 5.58
N GLU A 12 2.85 9.39 6.82
CA GLU A 12 3.70 10.36 7.49
C GLU A 12 4.72 9.64 8.34
N GLY A 13 5.94 10.16 8.32
CA GLY A 13 6.99 9.56 9.11
C GLY A 13 6.68 9.62 10.58
N GLU A 14 6.99 8.56 11.28
CA GLU A 14 6.81 8.45 12.72
C GLU A 14 5.36 8.50 13.18
N ASP A 15 4.42 8.35 12.26
CA ASP A 15 3.01 8.31 12.63
C ASP A 15 2.62 6.87 12.91
N PHE A 16 3.02 6.37 14.07
CA PHE A 16 2.77 4.99 14.43
C PHE A 16 1.30 4.70 14.70
N LEU A 17 0.54 5.73 15.07
CA LEU A 17 -0.87 5.51 15.36
C LEU A 17 -1.69 5.26 14.09
N ALA A 18 -1.26 5.85 13.00
CA ALA A 18 -1.96 5.63 11.74
C ALA A 18 -1.46 4.40 10.98
N ALA A 19 -0.40 3.78 11.47
CA ALA A 19 0.13 2.60 10.81
C ALA A 19 -0.92 1.49 10.82
N GLY A 20 -1.10 0.87 9.68
CA GLY A 20 -2.11 -0.17 9.55
C GLY A 20 -3.33 0.26 8.76
N GLU A 21 -3.50 1.55 8.55
CA GLU A 21 -4.67 2.02 7.80
C GLU A 21 -4.63 1.56 6.35
N ALA A 22 -3.45 1.62 5.74
CA ALA A 22 -3.32 1.19 4.35
C ALA A 22 -3.58 -0.31 4.23
N SER A 23 -3.04 -1.11 5.13
CA SER A 23 -3.23 -2.55 5.05
C SER A 23 -4.68 -2.94 5.26
N SER A 24 -5.37 -2.27 6.17
CA SER A 24 -6.79 -2.54 6.38
C SER A 24 -7.61 -2.19 5.16
N SER A 25 -7.30 -1.06 4.55
CA SER A 25 -8.04 -0.62 3.37
C SER A 25 -7.81 -1.55 2.19
N VAL A 26 -6.59 -1.99 1.98
CA VAL A 26 -6.29 -2.95 0.92
C VAL A 26 -7.03 -4.25 1.16
N LYS A 27 -7.00 -4.74 2.40
CA LYS A 27 -7.68 -5.99 2.73
C LYS A 27 -9.17 -5.89 2.47
N ASP A 28 -9.80 -4.79 2.90
CA ASP A 28 -11.23 -4.64 2.72
C ASP A 28 -11.59 -4.53 1.24
N THR A 29 -10.79 -3.81 0.47
CA THR A 29 -11.04 -3.68 -0.95
C THR A 29 -10.95 -5.04 -1.65
N LEU A 30 -9.96 -5.83 -1.31
CA LEU A 30 -9.81 -7.15 -1.91
C LEU A 30 -10.98 -8.06 -1.55
N LYS A 31 -11.46 -7.96 -0.32
CA LYS A 31 -12.63 -8.74 0.08
C LYS A 31 -13.85 -8.34 -0.74
N MET A 32 -14.03 -7.06 -0.97
CA MET A 32 -15.14 -6.59 -1.78
C MET A 32 -15.04 -7.08 -3.22
N LEU A 33 -13.83 -7.28 -3.71
CA LEU A 33 -13.62 -7.77 -5.07
C LEU A 33 -13.72 -9.28 -5.18
N GLY A 34 -13.98 -9.95 -4.07
CA GLY A 34 -14.14 -11.40 -4.09
C GLY A 34 -12.85 -12.20 -4.04
N VAL A 35 -11.77 -11.58 -3.65
CA VAL A 35 -10.48 -12.25 -3.58
C VAL A 35 -10.48 -13.21 -2.38
N PRO A 36 -9.93 -14.41 -2.52
CA PRO A 36 -9.90 -15.35 -1.40
C PRO A 36 -9.22 -14.79 -0.17
N SER A 37 -9.69 -15.19 0.99
CA SER A 37 -9.24 -14.61 2.25
C SER A 37 -7.75 -14.81 2.49
N SER A 38 -7.18 -15.91 2.03
CA SER A 38 -5.75 -16.14 2.22
C SER A 38 -4.93 -15.10 1.45
N ILE A 39 -5.38 -14.72 0.27
CA ILE A 39 -4.69 -13.72 -0.51
C ILE A 39 -4.90 -12.33 0.10
N CYS A 40 -6.10 -12.06 0.61
CA CYS A 40 -6.36 -10.80 1.30
C CYS A 40 -5.43 -10.64 2.48
N ARG A 41 -5.23 -11.71 3.23
CA ARG A 41 -4.36 -11.65 4.41
C ARG A 41 -2.91 -11.40 4.03
N ARG A 42 -2.44 -12.08 2.98
CA ARG A 42 -1.05 -11.91 2.54
C ARG A 42 -0.81 -10.50 2.01
N ALA A 43 -1.77 -9.98 1.26
CA ALA A 43 -1.66 -8.63 0.75
C ALA A 43 -1.64 -7.61 1.90
N ALA A 44 -2.44 -7.85 2.93
CA ALA A 44 -2.45 -6.96 4.09
C ALA A 44 -1.11 -6.97 4.80
N ILE A 45 -0.48 -8.13 4.92
CA ILE A 45 0.82 -8.23 5.58
C ILE A 45 1.88 -7.48 4.78
N ILE A 46 1.91 -7.67 3.47
CA ILE A 46 2.87 -6.99 2.63
C ILE A 46 2.66 -5.48 2.69
N THR A 47 1.41 -5.05 2.65
CA THR A 47 1.10 -3.62 2.70
C THR A 47 1.52 -3.04 4.04
N TYR A 48 1.28 -3.77 5.12
CA TYR A 48 1.64 -3.29 6.44
C TYR A 48 3.16 -3.15 6.57
N GLU A 49 3.91 -4.11 6.03
CA GLU A 49 5.36 -4.02 6.08
C GLU A 49 5.87 -2.83 5.30
N ALA A 50 5.29 -2.56 4.14
CA ALA A 50 5.67 -1.40 3.35
C ALA A 50 5.33 -0.10 4.08
N GLU A 51 4.17 -0.08 4.72
CA GLU A 51 3.73 1.08 5.48
C GLU A 51 4.68 1.36 6.64
N MET A 52 5.06 0.33 7.36
CA MET A 52 5.98 0.48 8.48
C MET A 52 7.36 0.92 8.02
N ASN A 53 7.80 0.45 6.86
CA ASN A 53 9.07 0.92 6.33
C ASN A 53 9.05 2.43 6.10
N LEU A 54 7.96 2.95 5.57
CA LEU A 54 7.86 4.38 5.35
C LEU A 54 7.81 5.15 6.67
N VAL A 55 7.12 4.61 7.67
CA VAL A 55 7.00 5.27 8.95
C VAL A 55 8.33 5.28 9.69
N ILE A 56 9.03 4.16 9.70
CA ILE A 56 10.21 4.01 10.54
C ILE A 56 11.46 4.51 9.85
N HIS A 57 11.66 4.12 8.60
CA HIS A 57 12.95 4.31 7.96
C HIS A 57 13.01 5.43 6.95
N ALA A 58 11.90 5.77 6.35
CA ALA A 58 11.94 6.72 5.25
C ALA A 58 11.42 8.10 5.59
N GLY A 59 10.91 8.28 6.79
CA GLY A 59 10.36 9.59 7.15
C GLY A 59 9.06 9.88 6.43
N GLY A 60 8.37 8.85 5.96
CA GLY A 60 7.10 9.01 5.28
C GLY A 60 7.24 8.82 3.79
N GLY A 61 6.17 9.00 3.09
CA GLY A 61 6.14 8.84 1.65
C GLY A 61 4.76 8.47 1.17
N MET A 62 4.73 7.85 0.00
CA MET A 62 3.48 7.44 -0.61
C MET A 62 3.48 5.94 -0.81
N LEU A 63 2.40 5.30 -0.39
CA LEU A 63 2.21 3.87 -0.61
C LEU A 63 1.10 3.71 -1.62
N ARG A 64 1.33 2.88 -2.61
CA ARG A 64 0.31 2.64 -3.64
C ARG A 64 0.07 1.16 -3.78
N ALA A 65 -1.21 0.78 -3.78
CA ALA A 65 -1.62 -0.58 -4.05
C ALA A 65 -2.40 -0.59 -5.35
N ARG A 66 -2.02 -1.46 -6.26
CA ARG A 66 -2.68 -1.56 -7.56
C ARG A 66 -3.20 -2.98 -7.71
N ILE A 67 -4.48 -3.10 -8.02
CA ILE A 67 -5.14 -4.39 -8.17
C ILE A 67 -5.67 -4.46 -9.59
N ASP A 68 -5.14 -5.37 -10.40
CA ASP A 68 -5.57 -5.45 -11.79
C ASP A 68 -6.80 -6.36 -11.92
N GLU A 69 -7.29 -6.49 -13.14
CA GLU A 69 -8.53 -7.23 -13.34
C GLU A 69 -8.38 -8.71 -13.06
N GLU A 70 -7.16 -9.22 -13.02
CA GLU A 70 -6.92 -10.60 -12.66
C GLU A 70 -6.67 -10.75 -11.17
N LYS A 71 -6.86 -9.67 -10.44
CA LYS A 71 -6.72 -9.63 -8.98
C LYS A 71 -5.29 -9.83 -8.49
N VAL A 72 -4.35 -9.45 -9.33
CA VAL A 72 -2.95 -9.40 -8.92
C VAL A 72 -2.73 -8.07 -8.22
N VAL A 73 -2.15 -8.11 -7.04
CA VAL A 73 -1.94 -6.94 -6.21
C VAL A 73 -0.47 -6.57 -6.25
N ARG A 74 -0.20 -5.30 -6.55
CA ARG A 74 1.16 -4.78 -6.50
C ARG A 74 1.19 -3.64 -5.51
N VAL A 75 2.17 -3.68 -4.62
CA VAL A 75 2.33 -2.63 -3.62
C VAL A 75 3.67 -1.96 -3.87
N THR A 76 3.66 -0.65 -4.02
CA THR A 76 4.88 0.11 -4.24
C THR A 76 4.97 1.23 -3.23
N GLU A 77 6.18 1.62 -2.88
CA GLU A 77 6.39 2.71 -1.95
C GLU A 77 7.35 3.73 -2.57
N ASP A 78 6.99 4.99 -2.44
CA ASP A 78 7.85 6.09 -2.82
C ASP A 78 8.23 6.82 -1.57
N GLN A 79 9.52 6.88 -1.28
CA GLN A 79 9.98 7.43 -0.04
C GLN A 79 10.15 8.91 -0.14
N GLY A 80 9.56 9.60 0.77
CA GLY A 80 9.84 10.98 0.99
C GLY A 80 9.73 11.92 -0.17
N PRO A 81 9.62 13.18 0.11
CA PRO A 81 9.40 14.12 -0.96
C PRO A 81 10.62 14.37 -1.83
N GLY A 82 11.77 14.22 -1.33
CA GLY A 82 12.92 14.53 -2.10
C GLY A 82 13.43 13.44 -2.95
N ILE A 83 12.95 12.26 -2.75
CA ILE A 83 13.55 11.16 -3.40
C ILE A 83 13.14 11.02 -4.80
N ALA A 84 11.90 11.23 -5.02
CA ALA A 84 11.37 11.03 -6.33
C ALA A 84 12.05 11.89 -7.33
N ASP A 85 12.63 12.90 -6.90
CA ASP A 85 13.19 13.74 -7.80
C ASP A 85 14.48 13.40 -8.26
N ILE A 86 14.97 12.56 -7.65
CA ILE A 86 16.19 12.30 -7.94
C ILE A 86 16.45 11.47 -8.94
N ASP A 87 15.91 11.09 -9.05
CA ASP A 87 16.28 10.44 -9.86
C ASP A 87 16.55 10.57 -10.87
N GLN A 88 16.48 11.07 -10.73
CA GLN A 88 16.76 11.17 -11.55
C GLN A 88 17.37 11.06 -12.05
#